data_aab512afc6828ee158715e22ec9481b5
#
_entry.id   aab512afc6828ee158715e22ec9481b5
#
_cell.length_a   1.000
_cell.length_b   1.000
_cell.length_c   1.000
_cell.angle_alpha   90.00
_cell.angle_beta   90.00
_cell.angle_gamma   90.00
#
_symmetry.space_group_name_H-M   'P 1'
#
loop_
_entity.id
_entity.type
_entity.pdbx_description
1 polymer ?
#
loop_
_entity_poly.entity_id
_entity_poly.type
_entity_poly.pdbx_seq_one_letter_code
_entity_poly.pdbx_strand_id
1 'polypeptide(L)'
;MNSVINIQIETGFRMGILKTQALLARKGIVVGHNRLARIMNEYSLNPKFNRKRYPPEYYAQKKASQKSQERVNVLNRQFNALQPGEKLVTDMTYIKVAEGWLYLSAVIDLFNSDVVAFLMSNQLNVEFAINTLNELADTGYATENACIFHSDQGFTYTHERFVEALKSQGFTQSFSRVGNCWDNACAESFFGHLKAELGITHQKKVLSYTEMEQRIRDYIAYYRTKRVQARLAYRTPQEVLLEYQAALT
;
A
#
# COMPACT_ATOMS: atom_id res chain seq x y z
N MET A 1 29.08 8.20 9.29
CA MET A 1 28.52 9.26 8.44
C MET A 1 28.23 8.73 7.02
N ASN A 2 29.22 8.26 6.28
CA ASN A 2 29.04 7.76 4.90
C ASN A 2 27.95 6.69 4.77
N SER A 3 27.83 5.76 5.72
CA SER A 3 26.78 4.74 5.70
C SER A 3 25.36 5.30 5.81
N VAL A 4 25.16 6.40 6.56
CA VAL A 4 23.86 7.08 6.66
C VAL A 4 23.52 7.75 5.32
N ILE A 5 24.48 8.46 4.74
CA ILE A 5 24.33 9.12 3.44
C ILE A 5 23.98 8.10 2.35
N ASN A 6 24.74 7.00 2.30
CA ASN A 6 24.48 5.94 1.31
C ASN A 6 23.08 5.35 1.43
N ILE A 7 22.61 5.05 2.65
CA ILE A 7 21.23 4.59 2.87
C ILE A 7 20.22 5.60 2.35
N GLN A 8 20.42 6.90 2.60
CA GLN A 8 19.47 7.92 2.14
C GLN A 8 19.50 8.07 0.61
N ILE A 9 20.67 8.00 -0.02
CA ILE A 9 20.79 8.00 -1.48
C ILE A 9 20.11 6.78 -2.10
N GLU A 10 20.43 5.57 -1.61
CA GLU A 10 19.86 4.31 -2.08
C GLU A 10 18.34 4.27 -1.96
N THR A 11 17.79 4.95 -0.95
CA THR A 11 16.35 4.98 -0.65
C THR A 11 15.64 6.25 -1.13
N GLY A 12 16.34 7.13 -1.85
CA GLY A 12 15.79 8.39 -2.37
C GLY A 12 15.30 9.34 -1.28
N PHE A 13 16.01 9.41 -0.14
CA PHE A 13 15.66 10.23 1.03
C PHE A 13 14.27 9.95 1.60
N ARG A 14 13.83 8.67 1.57
CA ARG A 14 12.51 8.24 2.07
C ARG A 14 12.53 7.62 3.47
N MET A 15 13.72 7.44 4.06
CA MET A 15 13.89 6.76 5.35
C MET A 15 14.02 7.75 6.50
N GLY A 16 13.06 7.72 7.43
CA GLY A 16 13.18 8.42 8.73
C GLY A 16 14.13 7.71 9.68
N ILE A 17 14.42 8.34 10.83
CA ILE A 17 15.44 7.94 11.81
C ILE A 17 15.35 6.45 12.17
N LEU A 18 14.17 5.94 12.56
CA LEU A 18 14.01 4.54 13.00
C LEU A 18 14.33 3.53 11.91
N LYS A 19 13.89 3.79 10.68
CA LYS A 19 14.18 2.91 9.53
C LYS A 19 15.66 2.95 9.17
N THR A 20 16.27 4.13 9.18
CA THR A 20 17.71 4.31 8.94
C THR A 20 18.53 3.59 10.01
N GLN A 21 18.12 3.68 11.29
CA GLN A 21 18.76 2.97 12.38
C GLN A 21 18.69 1.45 12.19
N ALA A 22 17.54 0.92 11.80
CA ALA A 22 17.38 -0.51 11.53
C ALA A 22 18.26 -0.98 10.37
N LEU A 23 18.35 -0.22 9.28
CA LEU A 23 19.21 -0.55 8.13
C LEU A 23 20.70 -0.49 8.48
N LEU A 24 21.11 0.45 9.34
CA LEU A 24 22.48 0.51 9.84
C LEU A 24 22.81 -0.71 10.71
N ALA A 25 21.91 -1.10 11.61
CA ALA A 25 22.06 -2.28 12.45
C ALA A 25 22.24 -3.57 11.61
N ARG A 26 21.52 -3.72 10.50
CA ARG A 26 21.68 -4.83 9.54
C ARG A 26 23.04 -4.85 8.85
N LYS A 27 23.69 -3.68 8.73
CA LYS A 27 25.09 -3.54 8.25
C LYS A 27 26.13 -3.65 9.39
N GLY A 28 25.73 -4.10 10.59
CA GLY A 28 26.60 -4.21 11.77
C GLY A 28 26.94 -2.88 12.43
N ILE A 29 26.28 -1.78 12.06
CA ILE A 29 26.55 -0.43 12.57
C ILE A 29 25.51 -0.07 13.63
N VAL A 30 25.90 -0.09 14.90
CA VAL A 30 25.05 0.31 16.01
C VAL A 30 25.20 1.81 16.28
N VAL A 31 24.10 2.56 16.19
CA VAL A 31 24.07 4.00 16.48
C VAL A 31 22.83 4.34 17.29
N GLY A 32 23.03 5.13 18.36
CA GLY A 32 21.93 5.58 19.22
C GLY A 32 21.01 6.57 18.49
N HIS A 33 19.71 6.54 18.84
CA HIS A 33 18.66 7.37 18.22
C HIS A 33 19.03 8.86 18.17
N ASN A 34 19.44 9.44 19.29
CA ASN A 34 19.75 10.88 19.39
C ASN A 34 20.98 11.26 18.54
N ARG A 35 21.99 10.39 18.48
CA ARG A 35 23.15 10.62 17.62
C ARG A 35 22.78 10.58 16.15
N LEU A 36 21.96 9.61 15.74
CA LEU A 36 21.48 9.50 14.37
C LEU A 36 20.59 10.67 13.99
N ALA A 37 19.67 11.09 14.89
CA ALA A 37 18.81 12.25 14.68
C ALA A 37 19.64 13.53 14.45
N ARG A 38 20.69 13.75 15.25
CA ARG A 38 21.59 14.89 15.08
C ARG A 38 22.30 14.86 13.72
N ILE A 39 22.86 13.72 13.31
CA ILE A 39 23.50 13.55 12.01
C ILE A 39 22.49 13.83 10.87
N MET A 40 21.30 13.24 10.93
CA MET A 40 20.30 13.42 9.88
C MET A 40 19.82 14.87 9.77
N ASN A 41 19.73 15.61 10.90
CA ASN A 41 19.38 17.03 10.90
C ASN A 41 20.53 17.90 10.36
N GLU A 42 21.75 17.71 10.85
CA GLU A 42 22.94 18.47 10.47
C GLU A 42 23.21 18.40 8.96
N TYR A 43 23.04 17.22 8.38
CA TYR A 43 23.29 16.98 6.95
C TYR A 43 22.02 17.03 6.08
N SER A 44 20.89 17.51 6.61
CA SER A 44 19.62 17.62 5.89
C SER A 44 19.16 16.31 5.23
N LEU A 45 19.39 15.18 5.90
CA LEU A 45 19.10 13.82 5.40
C LEU A 45 17.69 13.33 5.77
N ASN A 46 16.89 14.14 6.44
CA ASN A 46 15.52 13.78 6.80
C ASN A 46 14.60 13.75 5.58
N PRO A 47 13.59 12.85 5.57
CA PRO A 47 12.57 12.85 4.53
C PRO A 47 11.89 14.20 4.40
N LYS A 48 11.70 14.67 3.17
CA LYS A 48 11.11 15.99 2.86
C LYS A 48 9.58 15.92 2.65
N PHE A 49 8.92 14.87 3.10
CA PHE A 49 7.47 14.72 2.96
C PHE A 49 6.79 14.67 4.34
N ASN A 50 5.63 15.34 4.44
CA ASN A 50 4.76 15.28 5.61
C ASN A 50 3.47 14.54 5.25
N ARG A 51 3.07 13.55 6.07
CA ARG A 51 1.73 12.98 5.98
C ARG A 51 0.69 14.04 6.33
N LYS A 52 -0.29 14.29 5.44
CA LYS A 52 -1.48 15.05 5.81
C LYS A 52 -2.20 14.30 6.93
N ARG A 53 -2.36 14.95 8.08
CA ARG A 53 -3.29 14.52 9.14
C ARG A 53 -4.63 15.19 8.85
N TYR A 54 -5.67 14.40 8.68
CA TYR A 54 -7.02 14.92 8.58
C TYR A 54 -7.60 15.13 9.99
N PRO A 55 -8.38 16.20 10.24
CA PRO A 55 -9.00 16.41 11.52
C PRO A 55 -10.04 15.31 11.81
N PRO A 56 -10.33 15.01 13.10
CA PRO A 56 -11.30 13.99 13.49
C PRO A 56 -12.69 14.19 12.88
N GLU A 57 -13.09 15.44 12.64
CA GLU A 57 -14.37 15.82 12.04
C GLU A 57 -14.50 15.33 10.59
N TYR A 58 -13.41 15.23 9.84
CA TYR A 58 -13.40 14.66 8.48
C TYR A 58 -13.88 13.21 8.48
N TYR A 59 -13.46 12.44 9.48
CA TYR A 59 -13.86 11.05 9.64
C TYR A 59 -15.31 10.91 10.13
N ALA A 60 -15.78 11.85 10.95
CA ALA A 60 -17.16 11.87 11.45
C ALA A 60 -18.18 12.18 10.34
N GLN A 61 -17.89 13.14 9.46
CA GLN A 61 -18.76 13.48 8.31
C GLN A 61 -18.84 12.35 7.28
N LYS A 62 -17.72 11.65 7.02
CA LYS A 62 -17.70 10.47 6.13
C LYS A 62 -18.56 9.32 6.67
N LYS A 63 -18.77 9.26 7.99
CA LYS A 63 -19.59 8.24 8.67
C LYS A 63 -21.09 8.50 8.55
N ALA A 64 -21.52 9.77 8.43
CA ALA A 64 -22.94 10.16 8.44
C ALA A 64 -23.65 9.96 7.08
N SER A 65 -22.92 9.79 5.98
CA SER A 65 -23.45 9.92 4.61
C SER A 65 -23.93 8.63 3.94
N GLN A 66 -23.97 7.48 4.62
CA GLN A 66 -24.22 6.20 3.94
C GLN A 66 -25.17 5.27 4.69
N LYS A 67 -26.42 5.21 4.22
CA LYS A 67 -27.33 4.08 4.47
C LYS A 67 -27.24 3.13 3.28
N SER A 68 -26.88 1.86 3.48
CA SER A 68 -26.96 0.84 2.43
C SER A 68 -27.06 -0.58 3.00
N GLN A 69 -27.55 -1.51 2.16
CA GLN A 69 -27.78 -2.93 2.40
C GLN A 69 -26.67 -3.61 3.21
N GLU A 70 -27.02 -4.58 4.04
CA GLU A 70 -26.11 -5.40 4.85
C GLU A 70 -25.09 -6.12 3.94
N ARG A 71 -23.92 -5.50 3.79
CA ARG A 71 -22.75 -6.14 3.21
C ARG A 71 -21.84 -6.58 4.32
N VAL A 72 -21.48 -7.87 4.32
CA VAL A 72 -20.80 -8.49 5.44
C VAL A 72 -19.33 -8.08 5.51
N ASN A 73 -18.88 -7.64 6.68
CA ASN A 73 -17.46 -7.45 6.98
C ASN A 73 -16.87 -8.76 7.53
N VAL A 74 -16.44 -9.66 6.65
CA VAL A 74 -15.82 -10.94 7.01
C VAL A 74 -14.44 -10.70 7.63
N LEU A 75 -13.65 -9.75 7.12
CA LEU A 75 -12.31 -9.43 7.62
C LEU A 75 -12.33 -8.95 9.09
N ASN A 76 -13.39 -8.22 9.48
CA ASN A 76 -13.63 -7.74 10.85
C ASN A 76 -12.36 -7.20 11.56
N ARG A 77 -11.54 -6.42 10.85
CA ARG A 77 -10.26 -5.85 11.32
C ARG A 77 -9.20 -6.88 11.74
N GLN A 78 -9.36 -8.14 11.37
CA GLN A 78 -8.34 -9.16 11.60
C GLN A 78 -7.25 -9.06 10.53
N PHE A 79 -6.44 -8.00 10.59
CA PHE A 79 -5.41 -7.65 9.59
C PHE A 79 -4.16 -8.53 9.65
N ASN A 80 -4.11 -9.51 10.53
CA ASN A 80 -3.04 -10.50 10.55
C ASN A 80 -3.45 -11.69 9.71
N ALA A 81 -2.59 -12.10 8.79
CA ALA A 81 -2.68 -13.33 8.02
C ALA A 81 -1.52 -14.24 8.41
N LEU A 82 -1.73 -15.57 8.38
CA LEU A 82 -0.72 -16.56 8.77
C LEU A 82 0.11 -17.02 7.58
N GLN A 83 -0.43 -16.87 6.37
CA GLN A 83 0.22 -17.29 5.13
C GLN A 83 -0.07 -16.29 3.99
N PRO A 84 0.79 -16.25 2.95
CA PRO A 84 0.54 -15.47 1.76
C PRO A 84 -0.81 -15.82 1.12
N GLY A 85 -1.54 -14.79 0.67
CA GLY A 85 -2.82 -14.96 -0.02
C GLY A 85 -4.01 -15.33 0.86
N GLU A 86 -3.87 -15.46 2.17
CA GLU A 86 -5.01 -15.73 3.09
C GLU A 86 -6.00 -14.56 3.13
N LYS A 87 -5.49 -13.34 3.16
CA LYS A 87 -6.31 -12.11 3.26
C LYS A 87 -5.71 -11.02 2.39
N LEU A 88 -6.48 -10.59 1.43
CA LEU A 88 -6.13 -9.50 0.51
C LEU A 88 -7.03 -8.30 0.76
N VAL A 89 -6.45 -7.11 0.66
CA VAL A 89 -7.22 -5.86 0.68
C VAL A 89 -7.00 -5.09 -0.62
N THR A 90 -8.05 -4.50 -1.15
CA THR A 90 -7.97 -3.66 -2.35
C THR A 90 -8.57 -2.30 -2.12
N ASP A 91 -8.07 -1.34 -2.85
CA ASP A 91 -8.62 0.02 -2.92
C ASP A 91 -8.09 0.71 -4.18
N MET A 92 -8.70 1.83 -4.52
CA MET A 92 -8.33 2.68 -5.64
C MET A 92 -7.99 4.08 -5.19
N THR A 93 -7.02 4.68 -5.85
CA THR A 93 -6.71 6.08 -5.65
C THR A 93 -6.57 6.80 -6.98
N TYR A 94 -6.63 8.13 -6.96
CA TYR A 94 -6.46 8.96 -8.13
C TYR A 94 -5.38 10.01 -7.90
N ILE A 95 -4.67 10.33 -8.98
CA ILE A 95 -3.54 11.23 -9.01
C ILE A 95 -3.74 12.19 -10.18
N LYS A 96 -3.59 13.50 -9.94
CA LYS A 96 -3.68 14.50 -10.99
C LYS A 96 -2.43 14.44 -11.89
N VAL A 97 -2.67 14.34 -13.19
CA VAL A 97 -1.65 14.37 -14.26
C VAL A 97 -1.99 15.45 -15.28
N ALA A 98 -1.08 15.76 -16.19
CA ALA A 98 -1.27 16.83 -17.17
C ALA A 98 -2.50 16.57 -18.06
N GLU A 99 -2.73 15.31 -18.43
CA GLU A 99 -3.83 14.88 -19.32
C GLU A 99 -5.15 14.67 -18.57
N GLY A 100 -5.19 14.83 -17.24
CA GLY A 100 -6.42 14.64 -16.45
C GLY A 100 -6.17 13.88 -15.14
N TRP A 101 -6.63 12.64 -15.06
CA TRP A 101 -6.50 11.79 -13.89
C TRP A 101 -5.86 10.45 -14.24
N LEU A 102 -4.95 10.01 -13.41
CA LEU A 102 -4.45 8.64 -13.37
C LEU A 102 -5.10 7.96 -12.17
N TYR A 103 -5.80 6.86 -12.42
CA TYR A 103 -6.34 5.98 -11.39
C TYR A 103 -5.36 4.83 -11.16
N LEU A 104 -5.10 4.51 -9.91
CA LEU A 104 -4.29 3.37 -9.50
C LEU A 104 -5.16 2.46 -8.64
N SER A 105 -5.33 1.22 -9.09
CA SER A 105 -5.91 0.13 -8.32
C SER A 105 -4.79 -0.76 -7.81
N ALA A 106 -4.85 -1.21 -6.56
CA ALA A 106 -3.84 -2.09 -5.97
C ALA A 106 -4.48 -3.14 -5.07
N VAL A 107 -3.93 -4.35 -5.10
CA VAL A 107 -4.24 -5.44 -4.19
C VAL A 107 -3.04 -5.67 -3.29
N ILE A 108 -3.27 -5.68 -1.99
CA ILE A 108 -2.24 -5.77 -0.96
C ILE A 108 -2.50 -7.02 -0.13
N ASP A 109 -1.48 -7.85 0.02
CA ASP A 109 -1.52 -9.00 0.93
C ASP A 109 -1.30 -8.56 2.38
N LEU A 110 -2.19 -8.98 3.27
CA LEU A 110 -2.09 -8.66 4.68
C LEU A 110 -1.02 -9.48 5.41
N PHE A 111 -0.55 -10.58 4.84
CA PHE A 111 0.53 -11.38 5.41
C PHE A 111 1.83 -10.57 5.52
N ASN A 112 2.30 -10.03 4.41
CA ASN A 112 3.58 -9.33 4.32
C ASN A 112 3.47 -7.86 3.88
N SER A 113 2.25 -7.34 3.72
CA SER A 113 1.99 -5.98 3.18
C SER A 113 2.53 -5.78 1.75
N ASP A 114 2.70 -6.84 0.96
CA ASP A 114 3.14 -6.74 -0.42
C ASP A 114 2.02 -6.24 -1.33
N VAL A 115 2.39 -5.50 -2.38
CA VAL A 115 1.49 -5.14 -3.49
C VAL A 115 1.55 -6.26 -4.52
N VAL A 116 0.60 -7.18 -4.45
CA VAL A 116 0.61 -8.42 -5.23
C VAL A 116 0.03 -8.25 -6.64
N ALA A 117 -0.84 -7.26 -6.83
CA ALA A 117 -1.32 -6.85 -8.13
C ALA A 117 -1.60 -5.34 -8.13
N PHE A 118 -1.40 -4.67 -9.26
CA PHE A 118 -1.79 -3.28 -9.46
C PHE A 118 -1.95 -2.96 -10.94
N LEU A 119 -2.91 -2.09 -11.23
CA LEU A 119 -3.10 -1.52 -12.57
C LEU A 119 -3.27 -0.01 -12.50
N MET A 120 -2.97 0.65 -13.62
CA MET A 120 -3.20 2.08 -13.80
C MET A 120 -4.09 2.30 -15.02
N SER A 121 -4.99 3.29 -14.94
CA SER A 121 -5.92 3.64 -16.00
C SER A 121 -6.21 5.14 -15.99
N ASN A 122 -6.63 5.67 -17.14
CA ASN A 122 -7.22 7.01 -17.24
C ASN A 122 -8.74 7.00 -17.05
N GLN A 123 -9.35 5.82 -16.85
CA GLN A 123 -10.78 5.64 -16.63
C GLN A 123 -11.04 4.87 -15.35
N LEU A 124 -12.04 5.34 -14.59
CA LEU A 124 -12.55 4.66 -13.40
C LEU A 124 -13.88 3.97 -13.76
N ASN A 125 -13.83 2.67 -13.96
CA ASN A 125 -15.00 1.86 -14.27
C ASN A 125 -14.88 0.46 -13.63
N VAL A 126 -15.92 -0.36 -13.76
CA VAL A 126 -15.96 -1.72 -13.20
C VAL A 126 -14.91 -2.63 -13.85
N GLU A 127 -14.70 -2.46 -15.17
CA GLU A 127 -13.72 -3.23 -15.92
C GLU A 127 -12.30 -3.05 -15.38
N PHE A 128 -11.96 -1.84 -14.95
CA PHE A 128 -10.66 -1.56 -14.32
C PHE A 128 -10.45 -2.37 -13.05
N ALA A 129 -11.49 -2.53 -12.21
CA ALA A 129 -11.43 -3.38 -11.01
C ALA A 129 -11.28 -4.86 -11.38
N ILE A 130 -12.04 -5.34 -12.38
CA ILE A 130 -11.99 -6.72 -12.88
C ILE A 130 -10.59 -7.02 -13.45
N ASN A 131 -10.03 -6.10 -14.24
CA ASN A 131 -8.69 -6.27 -14.80
C ASN A 131 -7.61 -6.31 -13.72
N THR A 132 -7.76 -5.56 -12.61
CA THR A 132 -6.85 -5.67 -11.47
C THR A 132 -6.95 -7.05 -10.79
N LEU A 133 -8.13 -7.62 -10.73
CA LEU A 133 -8.35 -8.98 -10.23
C LEU A 133 -7.74 -10.04 -11.15
N ASN A 134 -7.86 -9.87 -12.46
CA ASN A 134 -7.23 -10.75 -13.44
C ASN A 134 -5.71 -10.68 -13.39
N GLU A 135 -5.14 -9.49 -13.25
CA GLU A 135 -3.71 -9.31 -13.02
C GLU A 135 -3.22 -10.09 -11.79
N LEU A 136 -4.02 -10.12 -10.71
CA LEU A 136 -3.72 -10.94 -9.54
C LEU A 136 -3.68 -12.44 -9.87
N ALA A 137 -4.65 -12.93 -10.65
CA ALA A 137 -4.71 -14.34 -11.06
C ALA A 137 -3.49 -14.73 -11.92
N ASP A 138 -3.09 -13.84 -12.84
CA ASP A 138 -1.94 -14.05 -13.74
C ASP A 138 -0.60 -14.11 -12.99
N THR A 139 -0.50 -13.52 -11.81
CA THR A 139 0.72 -13.63 -10.97
C THR A 139 0.92 -15.01 -10.35
N GLY A 140 -0.06 -15.91 -10.45
CA GLY A 140 -0.04 -17.19 -9.75
C GLY A 140 -0.16 -17.06 -8.22
N TYR A 141 -0.49 -15.88 -7.72
CA TYR A 141 -0.72 -15.61 -6.30
C TYR A 141 -2.07 -16.14 -5.82
N ALA A 142 -2.75 -16.91 -6.68
CA ALA A 142 -4.06 -17.48 -6.41
C ALA A 142 -3.96 -18.48 -5.26
N THR A 143 -4.89 -18.38 -4.37
CA THR A 143 -4.95 -19.14 -3.15
C THR A 143 -5.79 -20.39 -3.39
N GLU A 144 -5.24 -21.53 -3.07
CA GLU A 144 -5.97 -22.82 -3.08
C GLU A 144 -7.09 -22.88 -2.01
N ASN A 145 -7.13 -21.94 -1.08
CA ASN A 145 -8.06 -21.92 0.05
C ASN A 145 -8.73 -20.54 0.18
N ALA A 146 -10.04 -20.55 0.41
CA ALA A 146 -10.96 -19.43 0.62
C ALA A 146 -10.31 -18.09 1.08
N CYS A 147 -9.64 -17.41 0.17
CA CYS A 147 -9.01 -16.11 0.44
C CYS A 147 -10.08 -15.06 0.68
N ILE A 148 -9.91 -14.27 1.74
CA ILE A 148 -10.74 -13.09 1.99
C ILE A 148 -10.23 -11.94 1.11
N PHE A 149 -11.09 -11.47 0.22
CA PHE A 149 -10.84 -10.30 -0.62
C PHE A 149 -11.65 -9.11 -0.10
N HIS A 150 -11.00 -8.18 0.58
CA HIS A 150 -11.66 -7.07 1.27
C HIS A 150 -11.52 -5.76 0.51
N SER A 151 -12.61 -5.02 0.40
CA SER A 151 -12.67 -3.70 -0.22
C SER A 151 -13.55 -2.73 0.57
N ASP A 152 -13.55 -1.47 0.19
CA ASP A 152 -14.62 -0.55 0.56
C ASP A 152 -15.93 -0.90 -0.20
N GLN A 153 -17.00 -0.13 0.07
CA GLN A 153 -18.28 -0.29 -0.61
C GLN A 153 -18.40 0.63 -1.85
N GLY A 154 -17.29 0.92 -2.51
CA GLY A 154 -17.28 1.69 -3.75
C GLY A 154 -18.08 1.02 -4.86
N PHE A 155 -18.61 1.83 -5.79
CA PHE A 155 -19.43 1.35 -6.89
C PHE A 155 -18.77 0.21 -7.69
N THR A 156 -17.47 0.32 -7.95
CA THR A 156 -16.72 -0.69 -8.71
C THR A 156 -16.71 -2.06 -8.03
N TYR A 157 -16.56 -2.10 -6.71
CA TYR A 157 -16.48 -3.36 -5.94
C TYR A 157 -17.83 -3.96 -5.59
N THR A 158 -18.91 -3.16 -5.69
CA THR A 158 -20.28 -3.59 -5.39
C THR A 158 -21.07 -3.94 -6.63
N HIS A 159 -20.50 -3.71 -7.82
CA HIS A 159 -21.11 -4.02 -9.09
C HIS A 159 -21.17 -5.54 -9.31
N GLU A 160 -22.31 -6.04 -9.82
CA GLU A 160 -22.60 -7.46 -10.03
C GLU A 160 -21.46 -8.18 -10.80
N ARG A 161 -21.00 -7.60 -11.91
CA ARG A 161 -19.90 -8.16 -12.71
C ARG A 161 -18.60 -8.36 -11.93
N PHE A 162 -18.26 -7.45 -11.01
CA PHE A 162 -17.08 -7.61 -10.17
C PHE A 162 -17.29 -8.70 -9.11
N VAL A 163 -18.48 -8.75 -8.50
CA VAL A 163 -18.85 -9.78 -7.52
C VAL A 163 -18.79 -11.17 -8.15
N GLU A 164 -19.32 -11.32 -9.37
CA GLU A 164 -19.27 -12.57 -10.15
C GLU A 164 -17.83 -12.97 -10.50
N ALA A 165 -17.01 -12.02 -10.99
CA ALA A 165 -15.61 -12.26 -11.30
C ALA A 165 -14.82 -12.70 -10.06
N LEU A 166 -15.05 -12.06 -8.92
CA LEU A 166 -14.40 -12.40 -7.66
C LEU A 166 -14.78 -13.81 -7.19
N LYS A 167 -16.08 -14.14 -7.27
CA LYS A 167 -16.60 -15.44 -6.89
C LYS A 167 -16.09 -16.56 -7.83
N SER A 168 -16.02 -16.31 -9.13
CA SER A 168 -15.52 -17.29 -10.11
C SER A 168 -14.05 -17.64 -9.90
N GLN A 169 -13.28 -16.74 -9.29
CA GLN A 169 -11.88 -16.98 -8.91
C GLN A 169 -11.73 -17.54 -7.48
N GLY A 170 -12.82 -17.92 -6.81
CA GLY A 170 -12.79 -18.60 -5.50
C GLY A 170 -12.60 -17.69 -4.29
N PHE A 171 -12.67 -16.36 -4.46
CA PHE A 171 -12.50 -15.42 -3.35
C PHE A 171 -13.77 -15.26 -2.51
N THR A 172 -13.60 -15.10 -1.20
CA THR A 172 -14.67 -14.68 -0.28
C THR A 172 -14.66 -13.15 -0.18
N GLN A 173 -15.70 -12.50 -0.69
CA GLN A 173 -15.81 -11.06 -0.64
C GLN A 173 -16.12 -10.55 0.77
N SER A 174 -15.41 -9.51 1.17
CA SER A 174 -15.59 -8.81 2.43
C SER A 174 -15.65 -7.31 2.21
N PHE A 175 -16.52 -6.61 2.95
CA PHE A 175 -16.68 -5.17 2.80
C PHE A 175 -16.36 -4.41 4.07
N SER A 176 -15.71 -3.26 3.94
CA SER A 176 -15.64 -2.29 5.03
C SER A 176 -17.04 -1.85 5.44
N ARG A 177 -17.26 -1.64 6.73
CA ARG A 177 -18.49 -1.00 7.19
C ARG A 177 -18.57 0.42 6.64
N VAL A 178 -19.80 0.81 6.33
CA VAL A 178 -20.07 2.14 5.75
C VAL A 178 -19.48 3.26 6.62
N GLY A 179 -18.70 4.15 6.01
CA GLY A 179 -18.09 5.29 6.68
C GLY A 179 -16.99 4.94 7.69
N ASN A 180 -16.49 3.70 7.69
CA ASN A 180 -15.47 3.24 8.62
C ASN A 180 -14.13 3.00 7.90
N CYS A 181 -13.30 4.05 7.81
CA CYS A 181 -11.97 3.97 7.17
C CYS A 181 -11.02 3.00 7.88
N TRP A 182 -11.23 2.69 9.15
CA TRP A 182 -10.41 1.74 9.89
C TRP A 182 -10.51 0.31 9.36
N ASP A 183 -11.59 -0.01 8.66
CA ASP A 183 -11.80 -1.35 8.13
C ASP A 183 -10.93 -1.62 6.87
N ASN A 184 -10.47 -0.58 6.15
CA ASN A 184 -9.52 -0.68 5.02
C ASN A 184 -8.21 0.07 5.27
N ALA A 185 -7.79 0.19 6.54
CA ALA A 185 -6.65 1.00 6.96
C ALA A 185 -5.32 0.58 6.29
N CYS A 186 -5.16 -0.69 5.93
CA CYS A 186 -3.93 -1.18 5.28
C CYS A 186 -3.77 -0.60 3.87
N ALA A 187 -4.82 -0.62 3.04
CA ALA A 187 -4.80 -0.02 1.71
C ALA A 187 -4.69 1.50 1.76
N GLU A 188 -5.44 2.16 2.65
CA GLU A 188 -5.31 3.61 2.88
C GLU A 188 -3.89 4.00 3.31
N SER A 189 -3.26 3.19 4.15
CA SER A 189 -1.87 3.40 4.59
C SER A 189 -0.88 3.30 3.43
N PHE A 190 -1.02 2.29 2.56
CA PHE A 190 -0.19 2.15 1.37
C PHE A 190 -0.29 3.37 0.46
N PHE A 191 -1.51 3.78 0.07
CA PHE A 191 -1.70 4.95 -0.79
C PHE A 191 -1.23 6.25 -0.12
N GLY A 192 -1.40 6.37 1.19
CA GLY A 192 -0.86 7.49 1.95
C GLY A 192 0.66 7.57 1.89
N HIS A 193 1.37 6.43 2.00
CA HIS A 193 2.82 6.36 1.83
C HIS A 193 3.23 6.67 0.39
N LEU A 194 2.59 6.04 -0.61
CA LEU A 194 2.87 6.28 -2.02
C LEU A 194 2.78 7.77 -2.36
N LYS A 195 1.66 8.41 -2.05
CA LYS A 195 1.45 9.84 -2.34
C LYS A 195 2.44 10.74 -1.61
N ALA A 196 2.76 10.44 -0.35
CA ALA A 196 3.70 11.21 0.45
C ALA A 196 5.14 11.04 -0.09
N GLU A 197 5.58 9.80 -0.29
CA GLU A 197 6.96 9.46 -0.65
C GLU A 197 7.29 9.80 -2.11
N LEU A 198 6.29 9.88 -3.00
CA LEU A 198 6.41 10.45 -4.35
C LEU A 198 6.28 11.99 -4.37
N GLY A 199 5.93 12.61 -3.24
CA GLY A 199 5.75 14.06 -3.16
C GLY A 199 4.55 14.59 -3.93
N ILE A 200 3.56 13.74 -4.25
CA ILE A 200 2.42 14.08 -5.13
C ILE A 200 1.61 15.26 -4.58
N THR A 201 1.46 15.35 -3.26
CA THR A 201 0.68 16.40 -2.59
C THR A 201 1.35 17.79 -2.61
N HIS A 202 2.62 17.87 -2.99
CA HIS A 202 3.43 19.09 -2.97
C HIS A 202 4.11 19.38 -4.31
N GLN A 203 3.68 18.71 -5.38
CA GLN A 203 4.27 18.90 -6.70
C GLN A 203 3.97 20.31 -7.21
N LYS A 204 5.04 21.06 -7.54
CA LYS A 204 4.93 22.37 -8.21
C LYS A 204 4.60 22.22 -9.70
N LYS A 205 4.96 21.09 -10.32
CA LYS A 205 4.71 20.78 -11.73
C LYS A 205 3.88 19.49 -11.81
N VAL A 206 2.79 19.56 -12.53
CA VAL A 206 1.98 18.37 -12.85
C VAL A 206 2.71 17.57 -13.91
N LEU A 207 2.95 16.29 -13.65
CA LEU A 207 3.63 15.36 -14.56
C LEU A 207 2.66 14.85 -15.63
N SER A 208 3.19 14.38 -16.76
CA SER A 208 2.41 13.61 -17.73
C SER A 208 1.97 12.27 -17.16
N TYR A 209 0.97 11.65 -17.83
CA TYR A 209 0.48 10.32 -17.45
C TYR A 209 1.63 9.30 -17.45
N THR A 210 2.43 9.25 -18.50
CA THR A 210 3.54 8.31 -18.66
C THR A 210 4.63 8.50 -17.60
N GLU A 211 5.00 9.77 -17.30
CA GLU A 211 5.98 10.06 -16.25
C GLU A 211 5.49 9.63 -14.87
N MET A 212 4.21 9.86 -14.57
CA MET A 212 3.62 9.46 -13.30
C MET A 212 3.49 7.95 -13.19
N GLU A 213 3.07 7.28 -14.27
CA GLU A 213 2.99 5.82 -14.34
C GLU A 213 4.35 5.19 -14.04
N GLN A 214 5.42 5.65 -14.69
CA GLN A 214 6.76 5.13 -14.44
C GLN A 214 7.19 5.34 -12.98
N ARG A 215 6.94 6.51 -12.41
CA ARG A 215 7.24 6.78 -10.99
C ARG A 215 6.49 5.87 -10.03
N ILE A 216 5.23 5.54 -10.33
CA ILE A 216 4.45 4.62 -9.51
C ILE A 216 5.00 3.20 -9.61
N ARG A 217 5.36 2.73 -10.82
CA ARG A 217 6.01 1.42 -11.01
C ARG A 217 7.32 1.31 -10.24
N ASP A 218 8.18 2.31 -10.35
CA ASP A 218 9.45 2.38 -9.63
C ASP A 218 9.24 2.42 -8.11
N TYR A 219 8.21 3.14 -7.65
CA TYR A 219 7.86 3.18 -6.24
C TYR A 219 7.36 1.83 -5.72
N ILE A 220 6.51 1.14 -6.46
CA ILE A 220 6.02 -0.18 -6.06
C ILE A 220 7.17 -1.19 -6.01
N ALA A 221 8.07 -1.18 -6.99
CA ALA A 221 9.27 -2.00 -6.96
C ALA A 221 10.14 -1.71 -5.72
N TYR A 222 10.37 -0.42 -5.42
CA TYR A 222 11.08 -0.01 -4.21
C TYR A 222 10.34 -0.43 -2.93
N TYR A 223 9.01 -0.26 -2.88
CA TYR A 223 8.17 -0.63 -1.73
C TYR A 223 8.29 -2.11 -1.39
N ARG A 224 8.28 -2.97 -2.40
CA ARG A 224 8.37 -4.42 -2.27
C ARG A 224 9.75 -4.91 -1.84
N THR A 225 10.82 -4.31 -2.40
CA THR A 225 12.18 -4.87 -2.34
C THR A 225 13.16 -4.13 -1.43
N LYS A 226 12.89 -2.83 -1.11
CA LYS A 226 13.83 -1.97 -0.39
C LYS A 226 13.22 -1.24 0.81
N ARG A 227 11.90 -1.02 0.77
CA ARG A 227 11.23 -0.27 1.81
C ARG A 227 10.95 -1.13 3.04
N VAL A 228 11.80 -1.00 4.07
CA VAL A 228 11.58 -1.68 5.34
C VAL A 228 10.36 -1.12 6.09
N GLN A 229 9.62 -1.99 6.77
CA GLN A 229 8.39 -1.64 7.48
C GLN A 229 8.46 -2.05 8.94
N ALA A 230 8.07 -1.14 9.85
CA ALA A 230 8.08 -1.42 11.29
C ALA A 230 7.16 -2.60 11.66
N ARG A 231 6.00 -2.72 10.99
CA ARG A 231 5.07 -3.85 11.14
C ARG A 231 5.73 -5.19 10.84
N LEU A 232 6.69 -5.22 9.91
CA LEU A 232 7.42 -6.41 9.49
C LEU A 232 8.77 -6.56 10.22
N ALA A 233 8.90 -5.99 11.42
CA ALA A 233 10.15 -5.95 12.16
C ALA A 233 11.33 -5.38 11.34
N TYR A 234 11.05 -4.31 10.59
CA TYR A 234 11.99 -3.63 9.68
C TYR A 234 12.53 -4.51 8.54
N ARG A 235 11.73 -5.47 8.09
CA ARG A 235 11.94 -6.21 6.84
C ARG A 235 11.14 -5.59 5.71
N THR A 236 11.50 -5.94 4.48
CA THR A 236 10.69 -5.63 3.28
C THR A 236 9.61 -6.70 3.09
N PRO A 237 8.54 -6.41 2.32
CA PRO A 237 7.55 -7.42 1.93
C PRO A 237 8.18 -8.66 1.30
N GLN A 238 9.14 -8.49 0.40
CA GLN A 238 9.81 -9.58 -0.29
C GLN A 238 10.64 -10.46 0.66
N GLU A 239 11.37 -9.85 1.62
CA GLU A 239 12.14 -10.62 2.60
C GLU A 239 11.23 -11.53 3.44
N VAL A 240 10.08 -11.03 3.88
CA VAL A 240 9.11 -11.83 4.66
C VAL A 240 8.57 -12.99 3.84
N LEU A 241 8.28 -12.77 2.55
CA LEU A 241 7.81 -13.83 1.65
C LEU A 241 8.88 -14.91 1.45
N LEU A 242 10.12 -14.52 1.19
CA LEU A 242 11.24 -15.45 0.99
C LEU A 242 11.54 -16.27 2.26
N GLU A 243 11.49 -15.65 3.43
CA GLU A 243 11.65 -16.35 4.71
C GLU A 243 10.53 -17.38 4.93
N TYR A 244 9.29 -17.04 4.60
CA TYR A 244 8.16 -17.96 4.69
C TYR A 244 8.34 -19.16 3.74
N GLN A 245 8.72 -18.91 2.49
CA GLN A 245 8.95 -19.96 1.50
C GLN A 245 10.09 -20.90 1.92
N ALA A 246 11.19 -20.34 2.46
CA ALA A 246 12.31 -21.13 2.95
C ALA A 246 11.97 -21.99 4.19
N ALA A 247 10.96 -21.60 4.97
CA ALA A 247 10.50 -22.39 6.13
C ALA A 247 9.58 -23.55 5.75
N LEU A 248 9.10 -23.61 4.49
CA LEU A 248 8.27 -24.71 3.97
C LEU A 248 9.08 -25.79 3.27
N THR A 249 10.36 -25.53 2.96
CA THR A 249 11.32 -26.46 2.35
C THR A 249 12.20 -27.14 3.40
#